data_1280cb629df02ffcb98e79875ba6d49c
#
_entry.id   1280cb629df02ffcb98e79875ba6d49c
#
_cell.length_a   1.000
_cell.length_b   1.000
_cell.length_c   1.000
_cell.angle_alpha   90.00
_cell.angle_beta   90.00
_cell.angle_gamma   90.00
#
_symmetry.space_group_name_H-M   'P 1'
#
loop_
_entity.id
_entity.type
_entity.pdbx_description
1 polymer ?
#
loop_
_entity_poly.entity_id
_entity_poly.type
_entity_poly.pdbx_seq_one_letter_code
_entity_poly.pdbx_strand_id
1 'polypeptide(L)'
;MNNLWIEAWTKETEGIDLTTARVGGRATKANPNKEDATWWNQAGPVWVENYIHWRKENPNWKIWTAPDGNRAIELALTPIVAGVPVKMILDRVFEVNGELVIVDLKTSQSQPTSTLQLGFYKLGLELTFGIPVKWGTYYMARSSNVAPAVDLSEYTHERMEYLVEQFDKARKAQIFLPNTNSCQYMCGLTEYCQFSTKKDK
;
A
#
# COMPACT_ATOMS: atom_id res chain seq x y z
N MET A 1 -2.42 -14.00 -20.54
CA MET A 1 -2.37 -12.96 -19.51
C MET A 1 -3.65 -12.11 -19.43
N ASN A 2 -4.23 -11.71 -20.55
CA ASN A 2 -5.51 -10.97 -20.55
C ASN A 2 -6.63 -11.65 -19.73
N ASN A 3 -6.72 -12.97 -19.73
CA ASN A 3 -7.77 -13.68 -19.01
C ASN A 3 -7.66 -13.51 -17.48
N LEU A 4 -6.45 -13.58 -16.91
CA LEU A 4 -6.25 -13.40 -15.46
C LEU A 4 -6.61 -12.00 -14.99
N TRP A 5 -6.29 -10.98 -15.81
CA TRP A 5 -6.70 -9.61 -15.50
C TRP A 5 -8.22 -9.46 -15.55
N ILE A 6 -8.85 -9.99 -16.60
CA ILE A 6 -10.31 -9.91 -16.77
C ILE A 6 -11.02 -10.60 -15.61
N GLU A 7 -10.57 -11.80 -15.22
CA GLU A 7 -11.13 -12.54 -14.08
C GLU A 7 -10.99 -11.75 -12.78
N ALA A 8 -9.79 -11.23 -12.48
CA ALA A 8 -9.55 -10.43 -11.28
C ALA A 8 -10.36 -9.14 -11.30
N TRP A 9 -10.36 -8.42 -12.41
CA TRP A 9 -11.12 -7.18 -12.58
C TRP A 9 -12.62 -7.43 -12.36
N THR A 10 -13.19 -8.44 -13.01
CA THR A 10 -14.60 -8.79 -12.88
C THR A 10 -14.96 -9.10 -11.43
N LYS A 11 -14.14 -9.93 -10.77
CA LYS A 11 -14.34 -10.31 -9.37
C LYS A 11 -14.30 -9.11 -8.43
N GLU A 12 -13.27 -8.27 -8.57
CA GLU A 12 -13.04 -7.14 -7.65
C GLU A 12 -14.02 -5.96 -7.90
N THR A 13 -14.65 -5.92 -9.07
CA THR A 13 -15.64 -4.89 -9.41
C THR A 13 -17.10 -5.39 -9.38
N GLU A 14 -17.31 -6.64 -8.97
CA GLU A 14 -18.63 -7.23 -8.85
C GLU A 14 -19.52 -6.41 -7.89
N GLY A 15 -20.68 -5.99 -8.38
CA GLY A 15 -21.64 -5.18 -7.61
C GLY A 15 -21.24 -3.71 -7.41
N ILE A 16 -20.13 -3.27 -8.01
CA ILE A 16 -19.69 -1.87 -7.95
C ILE A 16 -20.20 -1.12 -9.20
N ASP A 17 -20.94 -0.04 -9.00
CA ASP A 17 -21.24 0.88 -10.09
C ASP A 17 -20.03 1.71 -10.47
N LEU A 18 -19.33 1.26 -11.51
CA LEU A 18 -18.11 1.91 -11.99
C LEU A 18 -18.35 3.30 -12.61
N THR A 19 -19.60 3.65 -12.94
CA THR A 19 -19.93 4.99 -13.48
C THR A 19 -19.86 6.06 -12.38
N THR A 20 -20.09 5.67 -11.14
CA THR A 20 -20.01 6.53 -9.96
C THR A 20 -18.66 6.44 -9.24
N ALA A 21 -17.78 5.52 -9.69
CA ALA A 21 -16.48 5.36 -9.12
C ALA A 21 -15.64 6.65 -9.24
N ARG A 22 -14.84 6.94 -8.22
CA ARG A 22 -13.95 8.10 -8.27
C ARG A 22 -12.92 7.95 -9.36
N VAL A 23 -12.75 9.00 -10.14
CA VAL A 23 -11.75 9.10 -11.20
C VAL A 23 -10.52 9.82 -10.69
N GLY A 24 -9.36 9.20 -10.86
CA GLY A 24 -8.06 9.77 -10.52
C GLY A 24 -7.46 10.63 -11.64
N GLY A 25 -6.29 11.20 -11.37
CA GLY A 25 -5.48 11.92 -12.35
C GLY A 25 -6.04 13.28 -12.76
N ARG A 26 -5.44 13.86 -13.80
CA ARG A 26 -5.87 15.12 -14.42
C ARG A 26 -6.43 14.85 -15.81
N ALA A 27 -7.45 15.59 -16.21
CA ALA A 27 -7.87 15.62 -17.60
C ALA A 27 -6.78 16.20 -18.49
N THR A 28 -6.48 15.50 -19.59
CA THR A 28 -5.54 15.93 -20.62
C THR A 28 -6.18 15.74 -21.99
N LYS A 29 -5.56 16.29 -23.05
CA LYS A 29 -6.04 16.06 -24.42
C LYS A 29 -6.03 14.57 -24.79
N ALA A 30 -5.06 13.81 -24.30
CA ALA A 30 -4.94 12.36 -24.53
C ALA A 30 -5.85 11.52 -23.60
N ASN A 31 -6.22 12.07 -22.45
CA ASN A 31 -7.08 11.38 -21.47
C ASN A 31 -8.10 12.36 -20.87
N PRO A 32 -9.14 12.73 -21.64
CA PRO A 32 -10.13 13.71 -21.22
C PRO A 32 -11.00 13.21 -20.05
N ASN A 33 -11.23 11.90 -19.98
CA ASN A 33 -12.04 11.25 -18.92
C ASN A 33 -11.23 10.95 -17.66
N LYS A 34 -9.98 11.39 -17.59
CA LYS A 34 -9.04 11.09 -16.50
C LYS A 34 -8.77 9.57 -16.40
N GLU A 35 -8.58 9.09 -15.17
CA GLU A 35 -8.32 7.67 -14.87
C GLU A 35 -9.62 6.99 -14.43
N ASP A 36 -10.57 6.89 -15.37
CA ASP A 36 -11.84 6.18 -15.19
C ASP A 36 -11.66 4.65 -15.26
N ALA A 37 -12.76 3.91 -15.13
CA ALA A 37 -12.75 2.45 -15.19
C ALA A 37 -12.20 1.91 -16.51
N THR A 38 -12.51 2.58 -17.63
CA THR A 38 -12.00 2.21 -18.95
C THR A 38 -10.49 2.37 -19.03
N TRP A 39 -9.99 3.50 -18.53
CA TRP A 39 -8.54 3.75 -18.45
C TRP A 39 -7.83 2.69 -17.60
N TRP A 40 -8.37 2.36 -16.42
CA TRP A 40 -7.79 1.35 -15.54
C TRP A 40 -7.79 -0.03 -16.17
N ASN A 41 -8.86 -0.41 -16.87
CA ASN A 41 -8.95 -1.69 -17.55
C ASN A 41 -7.97 -1.82 -18.73
N GLN A 42 -7.53 -0.70 -19.30
CA GLN A 42 -6.48 -0.67 -20.32
C GLN A 42 -5.06 -0.64 -19.72
N ALA A 43 -4.85 0.16 -18.69
CA ALA A 43 -3.52 0.32 -18.08
C ALA A 43 -3.10 -0.87 -17.21
N GLY A 44 -4.05 -1.49 -16.50
CA GLY A 44 -3.77 -2.56 -15.56
C GLY A 44 -3.05 -3.76 -16.17
N PRO A 45 -3.51 -4.34 -17.29
CA PRO A 45 -2.81 -5.44 -17.96
C PRO A 45 -1.37 -5.13 -18.29
N VAL A 46 -1.11 -3.91 -18.78
CA VAL A 46 0.25 -3.47 -19.14
C VAL A 46 1.16 -3.43 -17.91
N TRP A 47 0.65 -2.94 -16.78
CA TRP A 47 1.45 -2.89 -15.54
C TRP A 47 1.72 -4.28 -14.97
N VAL A 48 0.76 -5.20 -15.08
CA VAL A 48 0.96 -6.60 -14.69
C VAL A 48 2.03 -7.25 -15.57
N GLU A 49 1.99 -7.04 -16.89
CA GLU A 49 3.00 -7.55 -17.82
C GLU A 49 4.39 -7.00 -17.50
N ASN A 50 4.48 -5.70 -17.26
CA ASN A 50 5.73 -5.04 -16.89
C ASN A 50 6.29 -5.56 -15.55
N TYR A 51 5.43 -5.82 -14.55
CA TYR A 51 5.85 -6.43 -13.30
C TYR A 51 6.40 -7.85 -13.52
N ILE A 52 5.73 -8.66 -14.35
CA ILE A 52 6.19 -10.01 -14.69
C ILE A 52 7.53 -9.95 -15.43
N HIS A 53 7.70 -9.00 -16.35
CA HIS A 53 8.96 -8.79 -17.05
C HIS A 53 10.08 -8.42 -16.07
N TRP A 54 9.84 -7.42 -15.22
CA TRP A 54 10.78 -7.03 -14.17
C TRP A 54 11.17 -8.21 -13.28
N ARG A 55 10.20 -9.07 -12.90
CA ARG A 55 10.48 -10.28 -12.11
C ARG A 55 11.42 -11.26 -12.82
N LYS A 56 11.28 -11.41 -14.14
CA LYS A 56 12.15 -12.29 -14.96
C LYS A 56 13.56 -11.73 -15.08
N GLU A 57 13.70 -10.42 -15.19
CA GLU A 57 15.00 -9.75 -15.30
C GLU A 57 15.74 -9.64 -13.95
N ASN A 58 15.02 -9.82 -12.85
CA ASN A 58 15.58 -9.73 -11.50
C ASN A 58 15.40 -11.04 -10.72
N PRO A 59 15.99 -12.17 -11.17
CA PRO A 59 15.82 -13.48 -10.55
C PRO A 59 16.42 -13.58 -9.13
N ASN A 60 17.33 -12.68 -8.78
CA ASN A 60 17.91 -12.55 -7.44
C ASN A 60 16.95 -11.97 -6.41
N TRP A 61 15.86 -11.37 -6.82
CA TRP A 61 14.77 -10.95 -5.94
C TRP A 61 13.83 -12.16 -5.72
N LYS A 62 14.13 -13.00 -4.75
CA LYS A 62 13.33 -14.19 -4.44
C LYS A 62 12.21 -13.83 -3.48
N ILE A 63 10.97 -14.27 -3.78
CA ILE A 63 9.88 -14.14 -2.80
C ILE A 63 10.30 -14.91 -1.54
N TRP A 64 10.35 -14.20 -0.43
CA TRP A 64 10.66 -14.82 0.85
C TRP A 64 9.55 -15.79 1.28
N THR A 65 9.95 -16.88 1.93
CA THR A 65 9.02 -17.79 2.58
C THR A 65 9.23 -17.67 4.09
N ALA A 66 8.17 -17.30 4.79
CA ALA A 66 8.21 -17.13 6.23
C ALA A 66 8.45 -18.46 6.95
N PRO A 67 8.92 -18.46 8.22
CA PRO A 67 9.16 -19.67 9.01
C PRO A 67 7.94 -20.58 9.17
N ASP A 68 6.74 -20.02 9.06
CA ASP A 68 5.46 -20.77 9.08
C ASP A 68 5.09 -21.43 7.75
N GLY A 69 5.94 -21.30 6.72
CA GLY A 69 5.74 -21.83 5.39
C GLY A 69 4.95 -20.93 4.44
N ASN A 70 4.43 -19.81 4.88
CA ASN A 70 3.68 -18.89 4.05
C ASN A 70 4.63 -18.08 3.15
N ARG A 71 4.27 -17.97 1.86
CA ARG A 71 5.00 -17.07 0.95
C ARG A 71 4.62 -15.63 1.26
N ALA A 72 5.61 -14.75 1.25
CA ALA A 72 5.40 -13.33 1.53
C ALA A 72 4.79 -12.59 0.33
N ILE A 73 3.57 -12.94 -0.01
CA ILE A 73 2.69 -12.35 -1.01
C ILE A 73 1.37 -12.07 -0.31
N GLU A 74 0.98 -10.79 -0.15
CA GLU A 74 -0.18 -10.39 0.66
C GLU A 74 -0.11 -11.02 2.06
N LEU A 75 1.09 -10.97 2.66
CA LEU A 75 1.36 -11.63 3.93
C LEU A 75 0.62 -10.91 5.05
N ALA A 76 -0.40 -11.57 5.59
CA ALA A 76 -1.20 -11.05 6.69
C ALA A 76 -0.55 -11.35 8.04
N LEU A 77 -0.29 -10.33 8.83
CA LEU A 77 0.25 -10.39 10.18
C LEU A 77 -0.69 -9.67 11.16
N THR A 78 -0.72 -10.11 12.40
CA THR A 78 -1.46 -9.40 13.46
C THR A 78 -0.65 -9.43 14.77
N PRO A 79 0.54 -8.80 14.80
CA PRO A 79 1.33 -8.72 16.02
C PRO A 79 0.61 -7.89 17.09
N ILE A 80 0.97 -8.15 18.35
CA ILE A 80 0.58 -7.30 19.47
C ILE A 80 1.63 -6.21 19.64
N VAL A 81 1.25 -4.97 19.43
CA VAL A 81 2.11 -3.78 19.55
C VAL A 81 1.62 -2.93 20.70
N ALA A 82 2.41 -2.72 21.74
CA ALA A 82 2.01 -2.01 22.96
C ALA A 82 0.67 -2.49 23.54
N GLY A 83 0.41 -3.79 23.52
CA GLY A 83 -0.83 -4.40 24.00
C GLY A 83 -2.01 -4.31 23.02
N VAL A 84 -1.82 -3.77 21.82
CA VAL A 84 -2.87 -3.60 20.80
C VAL A 84 -2.60 -4.56 19.63
N PRO A 85 -3.59 -5.37 19.20
CA PRO A 85 -3.47 -6.16 17.99
C PRO A 85 -3.50 -5.24 16.75
N VAL A 86 -2.42 -5.25 15.97
CA VAL A 86 -2.29 -4.42 14.75
C VAL A 86 -2.28 -5.32 13.52
N LYS A 87 -3.37 -5.28 12.74
CA LYS A 87 -3.46 -6.03 11.49
C LYS A 87 -2.66 -5.33 10.40
N MET A 88 -1.79 -6.08 9.75
CA MET A 88 -0.94 -5.65 8.64
C MET A 88 -1.05 -6.64 7.49
N ILE A 89 -1.03 -6.15 6.25
CA ILE A 89 -0.95 -6.98 5.05
C ILE A 89 0.20 -6.44 4.23
N LEU A 90 1.27 -7.22 4.11
CA LEU A 90 2.46 -6.85 3.38
C LEU A 90 2.33 -7.34 1.93
N ASP A 91 2.41 -6.42 0.97
CA ASP A 91 2.26 -6.78 -0.44
C ASP A 91 3.28 -7.83 -0.85
N ARG A 92 4.57 -7.56 -0.57
CA ARG A 92 5.69 -8.48 -0.88
C ARG A 92 6.82 -8.33 0.14
N VAL A 93 7.46 -9.45 0.46
CA VAL A 93 8.80 -9.44 1.05
C VAL A 93 9.70 -10.28 0.17
N PHE A 94 10.84 -9.74 -0.20
CA PHE A 94 11.84 -10.44 -0.98
C PHE A 94 13.08 -10.72 -0.14
N GLU A 95 13.75 -11.82 -0.48
CA GLU A 95 15.13 -12.04 -0.11
C GLU A 95 16.02 -11.64 -1.28
N VAL A 96 16.93 -10.71 -1.02
CA VAL A 96 17.88 -10.16 -2.01
C VAL A 96 19.27 -10.21 -1.41
N ASN A 97 20.16 -11.02 -1.97
CA ASN A 97 21.54 -11.21 -1.48
C ASN A 97 21.62 -11.60 0.02
N GLY A 98 20.65 -12.36 0.50
CA GLY A 98 20.58 -12.79 1.90
C GLY A 98 19.97 -11.81 2.89
N GLU A 99 19.51 -10.64 2.42
CA GLU A 99 18.78 -9.66 3.22
C GLU A 99 17.30 -9.61 2.85
N LEU A 100 16.44 -9.34 3.83
CA LEU A 100 15.02 -9.14 3.56
C LEU A 100 14.76 -7.69 3.12
N VAL A 101 13.97 -7.55 2.08
CA VAL A 101 13.52 -6.27 1.55
C VAL A 101 11.99 -6.25 1.47
N ILE A 102 11.36 -5.34 2.20
CA ILE A 102 9.92 -5.11 2.12
C ILE A 102 9.65 -4.30 0.85
N VAL A 103 8.72 -4.77 0.02
CA VAL A 103 8.31 -4.07 -1.19
C VAL A 103 6.82 -3.84 -1.17
N ASP A 104 6.42 -2.59 -1.17
CA ASP A 104 5.03 -2.18 -1.25
C ASP A 104 4.72 -1.71 -2.69
N LEU A 105 3.63 -2.22 -3.28
CA LEU A 105 3.25 -1.98 -4.66
C LEU A 105 2.41 -0.72 -4.79
N LYS A 106 2.86 0.24 -5.60
CA LYS A 106 2.18 1.53 -5.76
C LYS A 106 1.73 1.76 -7.20
N THR A 107 0.45 2.11 -7.35
CA THR A 107 -0.15 2.54 -8.62
C THR A 107 -0.21 4.07 -8.76
N SER A 108 0.27 4.81 -7.76
CA SER A 108 0.36 6.28 -7.78
C SER A 108 1.46 6.77 -8.73
N GLN A 109 1.39 8.03 -9.15
CA GLN A 109 2.41 8.66 -10.01
C GLN A 109 3.72 8.93 -9.27
N SER A 110 3.63 9.20 -7.97
CA SER A 110 4.78 9.50 -7.11
C SER A 110 4.85 8.54 -5.95
N GLN A 111 6.06 8.39 -5.42
CA GLN A 111 6.28 7.65 -4.18
C GLN A 111 5.55 8.33 -3.01
N PRO A 112 5.15 7.55 -1.97
CA PRO A 112 4.69 8.12 -0.72
C PRO A 112 5.73 9.05 -0.12
N THR A 113 5.29 10.16 0.45
CA THR A 113 6.16 11.12 1.17
C THR A 113 6.59 10.58 2.55
N SER A 114 5.84 9.64 3.08
CA SER A 114 6.13 8.99 4.37
C SER A 114 6.42 7.52 4.16
N THR A 115 7.46 7.03 4.80
CA THR A 115 7.87 5.62 4.81
C THR A 115 7.35 4.87 6.05
N LEU A 116 6.47 5.50 6.83
CA LEU A 116 5.91 4.94 8.06
C LEU A 116 5.22 3.57 7.85
N GLN A 117 4.57 3.37 6.70
CA GLN A 117 3.96 2.08 6.35
C GLN A 117 5.01 0.96 6.32
N LEU A 118 6.17 1.22 5.69
CA LEU A 118 7.27 0.27 5.66
C LEU A 118 7.84 0.01 7.06
N GLY A 119 7.87 1.05 7.91
CA GLY A 119 8.25 0.92 9.32
C GLY A 119 7.30 0.00 10.10
N PHE A 120 5.99 0.09 9.89
CA PHE A 120 5.03 -0.84 10.48
C PHE A 120 5.21 -2.26 9.96
N TYR A 121 5.47 -2.44 8.68
CA TYR A 121 5.72 -3.76 8.09
C TYR A 121 6.99 -4.41 8.66
N LYS A 122 8.07 -3.61 8.84
CA LYS A 122 9.29 -4.04 9.54
C LYS A 122 8.95 -4.54 10.94
N LEU A 123 8.28 -3.72 11.75
CA LEU A 123 7.88 -4.08 13.11
C LEU A 123 7.06 -5.38 13.13
N GLY A 124 6.11 -5.51 12.20
CA GLY A 124 5.27 -6.71 12.07
C GLY A 124 6.08 -7.99 11.83
N LEU A 125 7.06 -7.95 10.93
CA LEU A 125 7.95 -9.08 10.66
C LEU A 125 8.84 -9.41 11.86
N GLU A 126 9.41 -8.39 12.50
CA GLU A 126 10.30 -8.56 13.65
C GLU A 126 9.56 -9.13 14.86
N LEU A 127 8.37 -8.64 15.17
CA LEU A 127 7.56 -9.15 16.28
C LEU A 127 6.99 -10.55 16.02
N THR A 128 6.63 -10.85 14.77
CA THR A 128 6.00 -12.15 14.45
C THR A 128 7.03 -13.26 14.30
N PHE A 129 8.16 -12.98 13.66
CA PHE A 129 9.13 -14.02 13.28
C PHE A 129 10.50 -13.86 13.96
N GLY A 130 10.75 -12.76 14.65
CA GLY A 130 12.06 -12.47 15.26
C GLY A 130 13.17 -12.17 14.25
N ILE A 131 12.83 -11.84 13.01
CA ILE A 131 13.79 -11.65 11.91
C ILE A 131 13.98 -10.16 11.67
N PRO A 132 15.22 -9.63 11.83
CA PRO A 132 15.49 -8.22 11.61
C PRO A 132 15.34 -7.84 10.14
N VAL A 133 14.70 -6.70 9.87
CA VAL A 133 14.56 -6.14 8.53
C VAL A 133 15.10 -4.73 8.50
N LYS A 134 16.04 -4.48 7.59
CA LYS A 134 16.67 -3.18 7.44
C LYS A 134 16.13 -2.37 6.28
N TRP A 135 15.72 -3.04 5.21
CA TRP A 135 15.42 -2.38 3.94
C TRP A 135 13.95 -2.48 3.54
N GLY A 136 13.44 -1.39 3.03
CA GLY A 136 12.15 -1.34 2.35
C GLY A 136 12.23 -0.52 1.09
N THR A 137 11.27 -0.71 0.17
CA THR A 137 11.16 0.08 -1.05
C THR A 137 9.74 0.00 -1.61
N TYR A 138 9.52 0.69 -2.73
CA TYR A 138 8.27 0.68 -3.49
C TYR A 138 8.51 0.15 -4.89
N TYR A 139 7.63 -0.72 -5.37
CA TYR A 139 7.53 -0.99 -6.79
C TYR A 139 6.50 -0.06 -7.40
N MET A 140 6.95 0.81 -8.29
CA MET A 140 6.11 1.83 -8.93
C MET A 140 5.55 1.26 -10.25
N ALA A 141 4.27 0.82 -10.23
CA ALA A 141 3.66 0.15 -11.39
C ALA A 141 3.64 1.00 -12.65
N ARG A 142 3.45 2.32 -12.51
CA ARG A 142 3.40 3.25 -13.66
C ARG A 142 4.73 3.40 -14.38
N SER A 143 5.82 3.37 -13.66
CA SER A 143 7.18 3.48 -14.22
C SER A 143 7.89 2.13 -14.32
N SER A 144 7.21 1.06 -13.88
CA SER A 144 7.68 -0.32 -13.98
C SER A 144 9.07 -0.55 -13.35
N ASN A 145 9.34 0.15 -12.26
CA ASN A 145 10.64 0.07 -11.58
C ASN A 145 10.51 0.04 -10.06
N VAL A 146 11.58 -0.42 -9.43
CA VAL A 146 11.77 -0.33 -7.97
C VAL A 146 12.37 1.03 -7.65
N ALA A 147 11.79 1.70 -6.66
CA ALA A 147 12.30 2.95 -6.13
C ALA A 147 13.62 2.74 -5.36
N PRO A 148 14.38 3.77 -5.06
CA PRO A 148 15.53 3.66 -4.17
C PRO A 148 15.18 3.01 -2.84
N ALA A 149 16.07 2.15 -2.34
CA ALA A 149 15.88 1.49 -1.05
C ALA A 149 15.85 2.51 0.10
N VAL A 150 14.96 2.29 1.06
CA VAL A 150 14.80 3.07 2.28
C VAL A 150 15.43 2.31 3.42
N ASP A 151 16.35 2.92 4.15
CA ASP A 151 16.86 2.39 5.43
C ASP A 151 15.77 2.58 6.50
N LEU A 152 15.29 1.46 7.05
CA LEU A 152 14.22 1.42 8.05
C LEU A 152 14.77 1.42 9.49
N SER A 153 16.06 1.64 9.70
CA SER A 153 16.70 1.57 11.03
C SER A 153 16.14 2.61 12.02
N GLU A 154 15.63 3.74 11.52
CA GLU A 154 14.98 4.75 12.36
C GLU A 154 13.63 4.30 12.96
N TYR A 155 12.99 3.29 12.37
CA TYR A 155 11.75 2.70 12.88
C TYR A 155 12.07 1.64 13.94
N THR A 156 12.53 2.09 15.10
CA THR A 156 12.81 1.21 16.24
C THR A 156 11.50 0.69 16.85
N HIS A 157 11.56 -0.43 17.56
CA HIS A 157 10.40 -0.97 18.28
C HIS A 157 9.81 0.08 19.21
N GLU A 158 10.62 0.74 20.03
CA GLU A 158 10.22 1.77 20.97
C GLU A 158 9.45 2.91 20.28
N ARG A 159 9.99 3.41 19.17
CA ARG A 159 9.32 4.48 18.38
C ARG A 159 7.98 4.05 17.84
N MET A 160 7.91 2.84 17.31
CA MET A 160 6.69 2.32 16.69
C MET A 160 5.63 1.95 17.73
N GLU A 161 6.03 1.36 18.84
CA GLU A 161 5.17 1.07 20.00
C GLU A 161 4.59 2.35 20.58
N TYR A 162 5.41 3.39 20.75
CA TYR A 162 4.94 4.69 21.20
C TYR A 162 3.84 5.25 20.29
N LEU A 163 4.02 5.17 18.97
CA LEU A 163 2.99 5.65 18.02
C LEU A 163 1.69 4.89 18.16
N VAL A 164 1.74 3.55 18.27
CA VAL A 164 0.53 2.73 18.45
C VAL A 164 -0.14 3.06 19.78
N GLU A 165 0.63 3.21 20.85
CA GLU A 165 0.12 3.56 22.16
C GLU A 165 -0.61 4.92 22.15
N GLN A 166 -0.01 5.96 21.52
CA GLN A 166 -0.65 7.27 21.42
C GLN A 166 -1.93 7.20 20.59
N PHE A 167 -1.90 6.45 19.48
CA PHE A 167 -3.08 6.28 18.64
C PHE A 167 -4.21 5.55 19.39
N ASP A 168 -3.88 4.50 20.15
CA ASP A 168 -4.86 3.75 20.92
C ASP A 168 -5.44 4.59 22.10
N LYS A 169 -4.60 5.40 22.77
CA LYS A 169 -5.06 6.38 23.78
C LYS A 169 -6.05 7.38 23.16
N ALA A 170 -5.72 7.95 22.00
CA ALA A 170 -6.61 8.89 21.31
C ALA A 170 -7.94 8.21 20.92
N ARG A 171 -7.88 7.00 20.37
CA ARG A 171 -9.06 6.21 20.01
C ARG A 171 -9.96 5.92 21.22
N LYS A 172 -9.37 5.48 22.34
CA LYS A 172 -10.12 5.20 23.59
C LYS A 172 -10.74 6.45 24.18
N ALA A 173 -10.08 7.58 24.06
CA ALA A 173 -10.58 8.89 24.47
C ALA A 173 -11.56 9.51 23.46
N GLN A 174 -11.85 8.82 22.34
CA GLN A 174 -12.70 9.31 21.25
C GLN A 174 -12.20 10.63 20.62
N ILE A 175 -10.90 10.84 20.61
CA ILE A 175 -10.24 11.99 19.97
C ILE A 175 -9.88 11.62 18.54
N PHE A 176 -10.60 12.20 17.58
CA PHE A 176 -10.40 11.98 16.14
C PHE A 176 -10.10 13.32 15.48
N LEU A 177 -8.81 13.59 15.26
CA LEU A 177 -8.40 14.82 14.58
C LEU A 177 -8.71 14.73 13.07
N PRO A 178 -9.38 15.73 12.49
CA PRO A 178 -9.72 15.71 11.08
C PRO A 178 -8.49 15.94 10.21
N ASN A 179 -8.32 15.14 9.15
CA ASN A 179 -7.37 15.43 8.08
C ASN A 179 -8.06 16.22 6.96
N THR A 180 -8.14 17.54 7.13
CA THR A 180 -8.84 18.43 6.20
C THR A 180 -8.20 18.49 4.81
N ASN A 181 -6.91 18.14 4.68
CA ASN A 181 -6.20 18.12 3.39
C ASN A 181 -6.77 17.10 2.41
N SER A 182 -7.44 16.05 2.91
CA SER A 182 -8.04 15.01 2.10
C SER A 182 -9.51 15.24 1.74
N CYS A 183 -10.16 16.29 2.30
CA CYS A 183 -11.60 16.52 2.13
C CYS A 183 -12.01 16.66 0.66
N GLN A 184 -11.22 17.37 -0.14
CA GLN A 184 -11.59 17.67 -1.53
C GLN A 184 -11.40 16.49 -2.49
N TYR A 185 -10.52 15.54 -2.15
CA TYR A 185 -10.03 14.55 -3.10
C TYR A 185 -10.34 13.10 -2.74
N MET A 186 -10.31 12.74 -1.46
CA MET A 186 -10.33 11.35 -1.04
C MET A 186 -11.34 10.99 0.05
N CYS A 187 -11.96 11.98 0.69
CA CYS A 187 -12.87 11.73 1.80
C CYS A 187 -14.30 11.42 1.31
N GLY A 188 -14.83 10.24 1.64
CA GLY A 188 -16.21 9.87 1.37
C GLY A 188 -17.24 10.47 2.34
N LEU A 189 -16.77 11.10 3.42
CA LEU A 189 -17.63 11.60 4.49
C LEU A 189 -17.81 13.14 4.46
N THR A 190 -17.45 13.78 3.35
CA THR A 190 -17.46 15.25 3.25
C THR A 190 -18.81 15.88 3.52
N GLU A 191 -19.89 15.21 3.17
CA GLU A 191 -21.28 15.69 3.37
C GLU A 191 -21.72 15.63 4.84
N TYR A 192 -21.14 14.71 5.60
CA TYR A 192 -21.52 14.46 7.00
C TYR A 192 -20.51 15.01 8.01
N CYS A 193 -19.34 15.44 7.53
CA CYS A 193 -18.23 15.84 8.41
C CYS A 193 -18.28 17.34 8.70
N GLN A 194 -18.45 17.70 9.98
CA GLN A 194 -18.46 19.11 10.45
C GLN A 194 -17.14 19.84 10.14
N PHE A 195 -16.03 19.14 9.91
CA PHE A 195 -14.72 19.70 9.58
C PHE A 195 -14.47 19.74 8.08
N SER A 196 -15.44 19.36 7.25
CA SER A 196 -15.25 19.33 5.80
C SER A 196 -14.96 20.74 5.26
N THR A 197 -13.88 20.86 4.48
CA THR A 197 -13.55 22.09 3.74
C THR A 197 -14.14 22.09 2.33
N LYS A 198 -14.82 21.02 1.92
CA LYS A 198 -15.56 20.97 0.67
C LYS A 198 -16.79 21.84 0.84
N LYS A 199 -16.76 23.03 0.27
CA LYS A 199 -17.97 23.86 0.17
C LYS A 199 -18.87 23.24 -0.88
N ASP A 200 -20.14 23.10 -0.54
CA ASP A 200 -21.17 22.74 -1.52
C ASP A 200 -21.09 23.71 -2.69
N LYS A 201 -21.01 23.17 -3.91
CA LYS A 201 -21.11 23.93 -5.14
C LYS A 201 -22.53 23.85 -5.64
#